data_a04aca4e59f34e37cd0dc1133936cf86
#
_entry.id   a04aca4e59f34e37cd0dc1133936cf86
#
_cell.length_a   1.000
_cell.length_b   1.000
_cell.length_c   1.000
_cell.angle_alpha   90.00
_cell.angle_beta   90.00
_cell.angle_gamma   90.00
#
_symmetry.space_group_name_H-M   'P 1'
#
loop_
_entity.id
_entity.type
_entity.pdbx_description
1 polymer ?
#
loop_
_entity_poly.entity_id
_entity_poly.type
_entity_poly.pdbx_seq_one_letter_code
_entity_poly.pdbx_strand_id
1 'polypeptide(L)'
;MMLTIAGSVLLLLHGPIAQPAHYNDFADQSVLFGIPHARDVLSNLGFAMVAMWGWIRLRPSRDHAALRHGWCGYQLFLIGLLLTALGSAYYHLAPNNERLVWDRLPIGLAAVGLLAAVRAETRIDTHASRYAAILTVLAILSVGWWHYTDSAQRPGDLRPYLFLQALPLVLVPLWQAIYGAPHRDRVWFGVAVLLYVLAKLAEVWDHELLVALGWISGHTLKHLLAGAAAGVLIGRLSQRLHEPSGSGS
;
A
#
# COMPACT_ATOMS: atom_id res chain seq x y z
N MET A 1 -0.25 -12.42 17.05
CA MET A 1 -0.20 -11.63 18.28
C MET A 1 1.23 -11.42 18.79
N MET A 2 2.02 -12.47 19.06
CA MET A 2 3.40 -12.28 19.57
C MET A 2 4.29 -11.42 18.67
N LEU A 3 4.30 -11.64 17.35
CA LEU A 3 5.10 -10.84 16.41
C LEU A 3 4.69 -9.36 16.35
N THR A 4 3.39 -9.07 16.42
CA THR A 4 2.93 -7.69 16.46
C THR A 4 3.32 -6.99 17.75
N ILE A 5 3.22 -7.68 18.89
CA ILE A 5 3.67 -7.15 20.19
C ILE A 5 5.18 -6.95 20.18
N ALA A 6 5.97 -7.94 19.75
CA ALA A 6 7.42 -7.82 19.67
C ALA A 6 7.86 -6.68 18.75
N GLY A 7 7.24 -6.54 17.57
CA GLY A 7 7.51 -5.43 16.66
C GLY A 7 7.16 -4.07 17.27
N SER A 8 6.03 -3.96 17.96
CA SER A 8 5.65 -2.72 18.67
C SER A 8 6.66 -2.35 19.76
N VAL A 9 7.09 -3.35 20.55
CA VAL A 9 8.09 -3.13 21.62
C VAL A 9 9.43 -2.71 21.02
N LEU A 10 9.91 -3.35 19.96
CA LEU A 10 11.16 -2.98 19.29
C LEU A 10 11.11 -1.54 18.75
N LEU A 11 10.00 -1.13 18.15
CA LEU A 11 9.83 0.25 17.66
C LEU A 11 9.77 1.27 18.81
N LEU A 12 9.15 0.91 19.93
CA LEU A 12 9.14 1.78 21.12
C LEU A 12 10.52 1.96 21.70
N LEU A 13 11.32 0.88 21.76
CA LEU A 13 12.71 0.90 22.27
C LEU A 13 13.66 1.66 21.32
N HIS A 14 13.43 1.61 20.01
CA HIS A 14 14.24 2.34 19.03
C HIS A 14 14.17 3.86 19.21
N GLY A 15 13.07 4.39 19.73
CA GLY A 15 12.79 5.83 19.76
C GLY A 15 12.19 6.35 18.45
N PRO A 16 11.87 7.67 18.34
CA PRO A 16 11.25 8.27 17.17
C PRO A 16 12.05 8.04 15.88
N ILE A 17 11.37 7.70 14.80
CA ILE A 17 11.96 7.60 13.45
C ILE A 17 11.58 8.87 12.69
N ALA A 18 12.60 9.72 12.46
CA ALA A 18 12.44 10.97 11.77
C ALA A 18 12.20 10.81 10.27
N GLN A 19 11.41 11.71 9.69
CA GLN A 19 11.38 11.84 8.24
C GLN A 19 12.73 12.39 7.73
N PRO A 20 13.29 11.86 6.62
CA PRO A 20 14.49 12.44 6.01
C PRO A 20 14.30 13.92 5.67
N ALA A 21 15.31 14.74 5.91
CA ALA A 21 15.23 16.21 5.71
C ALA A 21 14.89 16.58 4.25
N HIS A 22 15.37 15.80 3.29
CA HIS A 22 15.16 16.03 1.83
C HIS A 22 14.07 15.15 1.24
N TYR A 23 13.09 14.71 2.05
CA TYR A 23 12.05 13.79 1.59
C TYR A 23 11.16 14.35 0.48
N ASN A 24 11.02 15.67 0.41
CA ASN A 24 10.23 16.38 -0.61
C ASN A 24 11.05 16.80 -1.84
N ASP A 25 12.34 16.45 -1.90
CA ASP A 25 13.24 16.80 -3.00
C ASP A 25 13.26 15.67 -4.04
N PHE A 26 12.36 15.79 -5.03
CA PHE A 26 12.20 14.80 -6.09
C PHE A 26 13.09 15.09 -7.29
N ALA A 27 13.60 14.03 -7.93
CA ALA A 27 14.41 14.13 -9.13
C ALA A 27 13.61 14.59 -10.36
N ASP A 28 12.31 14.27 -10.44
CA ASP A 28 11.47 14.72 -11.55
C ASP A 28 11.13 16.20 -11.43
N GLN A 29 11.79 17.03 -12.23
CA GLN A 29 11.54 18.46 -12.39
C GLN A 29 10.84 18.78 -13.72
N SER A 30 10.26 17.77 -14.38
CA SER A 30 9.58 17.97 -15.66
C SER A 30 8.30 18.78 -15.51
N VAL A 31 8.03 19.59 -16.52
CA VAL A 31 6.75 20.31 -16.66
C VAL A 31 6.12 19.88 -17.98
N LEU A 32 4.93 19.26 -17.92
CA LEU A 32 4.15 18.86 -19.10
C LEU A 32 2.74 19.43 -18.98
N PHE A 33 2.28 20.13 -20.00
CA PHE A 33 0.95 20.76 -20.02
C PHE A 33 0.70 21.69 -18.81
N GLY A 34 1.73 22.33 -18.29
CA GLY A 34 1.64 23.17 -17.10
C GLY A 34 1.60 22.43 -15.76
N ILE A 35 1.73 21.10 -15.77
CA ILE A 35 1.78 20.25 -14.56
C ILE A 35 3.25 20.15 -14.12
N PRO A 36 3.62 20.64 -12.92
CA PRO A 36 4.94 20.43 -12.36
C PRO A 36 5.11 18.97 -11.91
N HIS A 37 6.36 18.48 -11.85
CA HIS A 37 6.68 17.08 -11.51
C HIS A 37 5.81 16.10 -12.28
N ALA A 38 5.66 16.36 -13.58
CA ALA A 38 4.59 15.80 -14.39
C ALA A 38 4.61 14.27 -14.47
N ARG A 39 5.79 13.66 -14.50
CA ARG A 39 5.92 12.20 -14.54
C ARG A 39 5.52 11.57 -13.22
N ASP A 40 5.93 12.16 -12.09
CA ASP A 40 5.54 11.71 -10.76
C ASP A 40 4.02 11.88 -10.56
N VAL A 41 3.43 13.01 -11.01
CA VAL A 41 1.98 13.23 -10.97
C VAL A 41 1.23 12.21 -11.83
N LEU A 42 1.62 12.06 -13.11
CA LEU A 42 0.90 11.24 -14.07
C LEU A 42 1.06 9.73 -13.82
N SER A 43 2.18 9.29 -13.25
CA SER A 43 2.40 7.88 -12.89
C SER A 43 1.37 7.37 -11.87
N ASN A 44 0.76 8.26 -11.09
CA ASN A 44 -0.32 7.91 -10.16
C ASN A 44 -1.61 7.43 -10.87
N LEU A 45 -1.80 7.73 -12.17
CA LEU A 45 -2.90 7.16 -12.96
C LEU A 45 -2.87 5.63 -12.95
N GLY A 46 -1.69 5.02 -12.80
CA GLY A 46 -1.55 3.57 -12.66
C GLY A 46 -2.38 3.02 -11.50
N PHE A 47 -2.37 3.68 -10.34
CA PHE A 47 -3.18 3.28 -9.19
C PHE A 47 -4.68 3.41 -9.47
N ALA A 48 -5.11 4.51 -10.11
CA ALA A 48 -6.51 4.70 -10.48
C ALA A 48 -7.00 3.61 -11.45
N MET A 49 -6.21 3.31 -12.50
CA MET A 49 -6.55 2.26 -13.47
C MET A 49 -6.68 0.90 -12.80
N VAL A 50 -5.74 0.54 -11.92
CA VAL A 50 -5.77 -0.72 -11.18
C VAL A 50 -6.96 -0.78 -10.22
N ALA A 51 -7.26 0.30 -9.50
CA ALA A 51 -8.40 0.38 -8.60
C ALA A 51 -9.74 0.23 -9.35
N MET A 52 -9.89 0.92 -10.47
CA MET A 52 -11.10 0.84 -11.31
C MET A 52 -11.26 -0.55 -11.94
N TRP A 53 -10.18 -1.11 -12.47
CA TRP A 53 -10.19 -2.49 -12.99
C TRP A 53 -10.61 -3.49 -11.90
N GLY A 54 -10.02 -3.39 -10.71
CA GLY A 54 -10.39 -4.22 -9.56
C GLY A 54 -11.86 -4.04 -9.18
N TRP A 55 -12.34 -2.82 -9.14
CA TRP A 55 -13.73 -2.53 -8.82
C TRP A 55 -14.70 -3.15 -9.84
N ILE A 56 -14.45 -2.97 -11.13
CA ILE A 56 -15.27 -3.52 -12.21
C ILE A 56 -15.28 -5.05 -12.18
N ARG A 57 -14.12 -5.68 -11.95
CA ARG A 57 -13.97 -7.14 -11.99
C ARG A 57 -14.44 -7.86 -10.73
N LEU A 58 -14.20 -7.29 -9.55
CA LEU A 58 -14.43 -8.00 -8.29
C LEU A 58 -15.77 -7.68 -7.65
N ARG A 59 -16.28 -6.43 -7.76
CA ARG A 59 -17.52 -6.01 -7.11
C ARG A 59 -18.75 -6.82 -7.52
N PRO A 60 -18.98 -7.16 -8.80
CA PRO A 60 -20.12 -7.99 -9.19
C PRO A 60 -20.10 -9.38 -8.55
N SER A 61 -18.90 -9.88 -8.25
CA SER A 61 -18.66 -11.21 -7.66
C SER A 61 -18.36 -11.18 -6.16
N ARG A 62 -18.71 -10.09 -5.47
CA ARG A 62 -18.40 -9.91 -4.03
C ARG A 62 -18.91 -11.02 -3.13
N ASP A 63 -20.03 -11.62 -3.50
CA ASP A 63 -20.67 -12.71 -2.75
C ASP A 63 -20.15 -14.10 -3.15
N HIS A 64 -19.24 -14.18 -4.13
CA HIS A 64 -18.59 -15.41 -4.55
C HIS A 64 -17.73 -15.99 -3.42
N ALA A 65 -17.68 -17.31 -3.30
CA ALA A 65 -16.97 -18.01 -2.22
C ALA A 65 -15.50 -17.57 -2.06
N ALA A 66 -14.84 -17.21 -3.17
CA ALA A 66 -13.46 -16.77 -3.19
C ALA A 66 -13.22 -15.33 -2.65
N LEU A 67 -14.27 -14.50 -2.50
CA LEU A 67 -14.13 -13.09 -2.11
C LEU A 67 -14.94 -12.70 -0.87
N ARG A 68 -16.08 -13.36 -0.64
CA ARG A 68 -17.09 -12.91 0.35
C ARG A 68 -16.53 -12.64 1.75
N HIS A 69 -15.61 -13.48 2.22
CA HIS A 69 -15.03 -13.33 3.55
C HIS A 69 -14.08 -12.13 3.64
N GLY A 70 -13.27 -11.89 2.59
CA GLY A 70 -12.30 -10.79 2.51
C GLY A 70 -12.87 -9.51 1.92
N TRP A 71 -14.11 -9.48 1.43
CA TRP A 71 -14.63 -8.39 0.61
C TRP A 71 -14.53 -7.01 1.26
N CYS A 72 -14.86 -6.89 2.54
CA CYS A 72 -14.75 -5.61 3.26
C CYS A 72 -13.31 -5.05 3.20
N GLY A 73 -12.31 -5.90 3.38
CA GLY A 73 -10.90 -5.52 3.26
C GLY A 73 -10.48 -5.21 1.83
N TYR A 74 -10.92 -6.01 0.84
CA TYR A 74 -10.64 -5.74 -0.58
C TYR A 74 -11.28 -4.43 -1.05
N GLN A 75 -12.49 -4.14 -0.61
CA GLN A 75 -13.14 -2.86 -0.89
C GLN A 75 -12.32 -1.70 -0.32
N LEU A 76 -11.85 -1.80 0.92
CA LEU A 76 -10.98 -0.80 1.53
C LEU A 76 -9.65 -0.65 0.77
N PHE A 77 -9.06 -1.77 0.33
CA PHE A 77 -7.85 -1.77 -0.50
C PHE A 77 -8.06 -1.01 -1.81
N LEU A 78 -9.14 -1.29 -2.54
CA LEU A 78 -9.46 -0.61 -3.81
C LEU A 78 -9.74 0.89 -3.61
N ILE A 79 -10.47 1.25 -2.55
CA ILE A 79 -10.70 2.66 -2.18
C ILE A 79 -9.37 3.33 -1.84
N GLY A 80 -8.53 2.67 -1.06
CA GLY A 80 -7.19 3.16 -0.72
C GLY A 80 -6.34 3.43 -1.96
N LEU A 81 -6.31 2.51 -2.94
CA LEU A 81 -5.61 2.72 -4.21
C LEU A 81 -6.14 3.91 -5.02
N LEU A 82 -7.46 4.06 -5.10
CA LEU A 82 -8.06 5.18 -5.83
C LEU A 82 -7.73 6.51 -5.14
N LEU A 83 -7.83 6.56 -3.82
CA LEU A 83 -7.46 7.74 -3.04
C LEU A 83 -5.95 8.00 -3.10
N THR A 84 -5.10 6.96 -3.20
CA THR A 84 -3.66 7.12 -3.43
C THR A 84 -3.40 7.81 -4.75
N ALA A 85 -4.10 7.42 -5.82
CA ALA A 85 -3.95 8.09 -7.12
C ALA A 85 -4.22 9.60 -7.04
N LEU A 86 -5.24 10.01 -6.30
CA LEU A 86 -5.62 11.41 -6.12
C LEU A 86 -4.69 12.14 -5.13
N GLY A 87 -4.47 11.54 -3.97
CA GLY A 87 -3.70 12.16 -2.88
C GLY A 87 -2.22 12.29 -3.21
N SER A 88 -1.62 11.27 -3.84
CA SER A 88 -0.24 11.31 -4.29
C SER A 88 -0.04 12.29 -5.44
N ALA A 89 -0.94 12.30 -6.43
CA ALA A 89 -0.91 13.33 -7.48
C ALA A 89 -1.00 14.74 -6.90
N TYR A 90 -1.92 14.98 -5.94
CA TYR A 90 -2.04 16.27 -5.25
C TYR A 90 -0.76 16.65 -4.49
N TYR A 91 -0.12 15.70 -3.84
CA TYR A 91 1.14 15.93 -3.15
C TYR A 91 2.25 16.34 -4.12
N HIS A 92 2.42 15.62 -5.23
CA HIS A 92 3.47 15.90 -6.22
C HIS A 92 3.28 17.21 -7.00
N LEU A 93 2.08 17.78 -7.04
CA LEU A 93 1.86 19.11 -7.64
C LEU A 93 2.63 20.23 -6.90
N ALA A 94 2.86 20.11 -5.59
CA ALA A 94 3.68 21.03 -4.80
C ALA A 94 4.09 20.33 -3.50
N PRO A 95 5.21 19.56 -3.52
CA PRO A 95 5.62 18.69 -2.42
C PRO A 95 5.89 19.47 -1.13
N ASN A 96 5.21 19.11 -0.07
CA ASN A 96 5.43 19.58 1.29
C ASN A 96 4.76 18.63 2.31
N ASN A 97 5.08 18.77 3.59
CA ASN A 97 4.60 17.86 4.64
C ASN A 97 3.08 17.93 4.87
N GLU A 98 2.44 19.07 4.61
CA GLU A 98 0.98 19.19 4.73
C GLU A 98 0.26 18.37 3.65
N ARG A 99 0.75 18.44 2.40
CA ARG A 99 0.20 17.65 1.29
C ARG A 99 0.57 16.17 1.38
N LEU A 100 1.70 15.84 2.00
CA LEU A 100 2.15 14.48 2.22
C LEU A 100 1.18 13.66 3.09
N VAL A 101 0.35 14.31 3.93
CA VAL A 101 -0.75 13.65 4.65
C VAL A 101 -1.69 12.94 3.67
N TRP A 102 -2.01 13.59 2.55
CA TRP A 102 -2.93 13.09 1.52
C TRP A 102 -2.34 11.97 0.67
N ASP A 103 -1.01 11.89 0.58
CA ASP A 103 -0.32 10.73 -0.02
C ASP A 103 -0.29 9.54 0.94
N ARG A 104 0.13 9.76 2.19
CA ARG A 104 0.35 8.69 3.18
C ARG A 104 -0.93 8.01 3.65
N LEU A 105 -1.97 8.79 3.89
CA LEU A 105 -3.21 8.27 4.45
C LEU A 105 -3.84 7.19 3.55
N PRO A 106 -4.04 7.41 2.23
CA PRO A 106 -4.58 6.39 1.35
C PRO A 106 -3.70 5.15 1.22
N ILE A 107 -2.37 5.31 1.20
CA ILE A 107 -1.42 4.18 1.20
C ILE A 107 -1.62 3.33 2.45
N GLY A 108 -1.76 3.99 3.62
CA GLY A 108 -2.09 3.31 4.88
C GLY A 108 -3.41 2.54 4.79
N LEU A 109 -4.46 3.15 4.23
CA LEU A 109 -5.76 2.50 4.03
C LEU A 109 -5.68 1.28 3.10
N ALA A 110 -4.92 1.37 2.00
CA ALA A 110 -4.70 0.24 1.11
C ALA A 110 -3.97 -0.91 1.84
N ALA A 111 -2.92 -0.60 2.58
CA ALA A 111 -2.15 -1.60 3.33
C ALA A 111 -3.01 -2.33 4.37
N VAL A 112 -3.78 -1.61 5.17
CA VAL A 112 -4.64 -2.23 6.19
C VAL A 112 -5.87 -2.92 5.58
N GLY A 113 -6.35 -2.45 4.43
CA GLY A 113 -7.42 -3.12 3.67
C GLY A 113 -6.99 -4.51 3.21
N LEU A 114 -5.80 -4.62 2.61
CA LEU A 114 -5.23 -5.90 2.20
C LEU A 114 -5.01 -6.84 3.41
N LEU A 115 -4.47 -6.30 4.50
CA LEU A 115 -4.26 -7.06 5.74
C LEU A 115 -5.58 -7.61 6.30
N ALA A 116 -6.63 -6.77 6.34
CA ALA A 116 -7.96 -7.17 6.81
C ALA A 116 -8.59 -8.24 5.93
N ALA A 117 -8.45 -8.12 4.60
CA ALA A 117 -8.98 -9.07 3.64
C ALA A 117 -8.37 -10.46 3.83
N VAL A 118 -7.04 -10.55 3.81
CA VAL A 118 -6.35 -11.84 3.94
C VAL A 118 -6.59 -12.47 5.31
N ARG A 119 -6.62 -11.66 6.39
CA ARG A 119 -6.98 -12.20 7.70
C ARG A 119 -8.38 -12.82 7.73
N ALA A 120 -9.35 -12.15 7.13
CA ALA A 120 -10.74 -12.63 7.11
C ALA A 120 -10.88 -13.93 6.30
N GLU A 121 -10.13 -14.08 5.21
CA GLU A 121 -10.11 -15.30 4.41
C GLU A 121 -9.41 -16.46 5.12
N THR A 122 -8.27 -16.20 5.73
CA THR A 122 -7.47 -17.26 6.36
C THR A 122 -8.07 -17.77 7.66
N ARG A 123 -8.86 -16.95 8.37
CA ARG A 123 -9.45 -17.32 9.66
C ARG A 123 -10.97 -17.47 9.67
N ILE A 124 -11.64 -17.21 8.55
CA ILE A 124 -13.11 -17.19 8.43
C ILE A 124 -13.72 -16.46 9.65
N ASP A 125 -13.52 -15.13 9.70
CA ASP A 125 -13.85 -14.32 10.86
C ASP A 125 -15.23 -13.66 10.68
N THR A 126 -16.13 -13.89 11.62
CA THR A 126 -17.43 -13.22 11.66
C THR A 126 -17.36 -11.73 11.98
N HIS A 127 -16.19 -11.24 12.46
CA HIS A 127 -15.97 -9.85 12.84
C HIS A 127 -15.04 -9.12 11.82
N ALA A 128 -14.96 -9.59 10.57
CA ALA A 128 -14.08 -9.04 9.55
C ALA A 128 -14.25 -7.52 9.36
N SER A 129 -15.49 -7.02 9.33
CA SER A 129 -15.78 -5.59 9.19
C SER A 129 -15.31 -4.77 10.39
N ARG A 130 -15.50 -5.29 11.59
CA ARG A 130 -15.03 -4.63 12.83
C ARG A 130 -13.50 -4.54 12.85
N TYR A 131 -12.83 -5.61 12.45
CA TYR A 131 -11.37 -5.63 12.35
C TYR A 131 -10.86 -4.62 11.31
N ALA A 132 -11.48 -4.59 10.12
CA ALA A 132 -11.16 -3.60 9.09
C ALA A 132 -11.37 -2.16 9.59
N ALA A 133 -12.46 -1.89 10.32
CA ALA A 133 -12.72 -0.58 10.90
C ALA A 133 -11.65 -0.17 11.93
N ILE A 134 -11.25 -1.08 12.83
CA ILE A 134 -10.17 -0.82 13.81
C ILE A 134 -8.86 -0.49 13.08
N LEU A 135 -8.49 -1.27 12.08
CA LEU A 135 -7.27 -1.02 11.30
C LEU A 135 -7.34 0.30 10.54
N THR A 136 -8.50 0.67 10.02
CA THR A 136 -8.72 1.97 9.37
C THR A 136 -8.47 3.13 10.35
N VAL A 137 -9.03 3.04 11.56
CA VAL A 137 -8.79 4.04 12.61
C VAL A 137 -7.30 4.12 12.95
N LEU A 138 -6.62 2.98 13.09
CA LEU A 138 -5.19 2.95 13.37
C LEU A 138 -4.38 3.57 12.22
N ALA A 139 -4.76 3.36 10.96
CA ALA A 139 -4.10 3.99 9.80
C ALA A 139 -4.26 5.52 9.85
N ILE A 140 -5.46 6.02 10.13
CA ILE A 140 -5.71 7.46 10.29
C ILE A 140 -4.88 8.03 11.44
N LEU A 141 -4.92 7.38 12.60
CA LEU A 141 -4.17 7.84 13.78
C LEU A 141 -2.65 7.81 13.55
N SER A 142 -2.13 6.85 12.78
CA SER A 142 -0.69 6.74 12.50
C SER A 142 -0.16 7.91 11.66
N VAL A 143 -0.92 8.33 10.65
CA VAL A 143 -0.58 9.50 9.83
C VAL A 143 -0.83 10.79 10.63
N GLY A 144 -1.93 10.86 11.38
CA GLY A 144 -2.23 11.97 12.30
C GLY A 144 -1.14 12.16 13.36
N TRP A 145 -0.60 11.07 13.92
CA TRP A 145 0.52 11.11 14.86
C TRP A 145 1.77 11.67 14.23
N TRP A 146 2.16 11.17 13.04
CA TRP A 146 3.30 11.72 12.32
C TRP A 146 3.12 13.23 12.06
N HIS A 147 1.98 13.64 11.53
CA HIS A 147 1.71 15.05 11.23
C HIS A 147 1.70 15.94 12.50
N TYR A 148 1.10 15.45 13.59
CA TYR A 148 1.08 16.14 14.87
C TYR A 148 2.49 16.31 15.47
N THR A 149 3.35 15.32 15.30
CA THR A 149 4.74 15.35 15.82
C THR A 149 5.70 16.06 14.87
N ASP A 150 5.28 16.32 13.61
CA ASP A 150 6.07 17.07 12.62
C ASP A 150 5.95 18.58 12.89
N SER A 151 7.06 19.22 13.24
CA SER A 151 7.14 20.65 13.51
C SER A 151 8.52 21.18 13.17
N ALA A 152 8.68 22.51 13.13
CA ALA A 152 9.98 23.15 12.84
C ALA A 152 11.13 22.69 13.77
N GLN A 153 10.80 22.20 14.97
CA GLN A 153 11.79 21.72 15.95
C GLN A 153 11.81 20.20 16.11
N ARG A 154 10.87 19.47 15.50
CA ARG A 154 10.74 18.01 15.64
C ARG A 154 10.37 17.40 14.28
N PRO A 155 11.19 16.49 13.74
CA PRO A 155 11.03 15.94 12.40
C PRO A 155 10.02 14.78 12.34
N GLY A 156 8.86 14.89 12.93
CA GLY A 156 7.79 13.90 12.90
C GLY A 156 8.21 12.48 13.32
N ASP A 157 7.28 11.70 13.85
CA ASP A 157 7.54 10.31 14.24
C ASP A 157 6.82 9.33 13.31
N LEU A 158 7.57 8.67 12.44
CA LEU A 158 7.08 7.73 11.43
C LEU A 158 6.78 6.32 11.97
N ARG A 159 7.14 5.99 13.21
CA ARG A 159 7.04 4.62 13.74
C ARG A 159 5.66 3.98 13.56
N PRO A 160 4.54 4.64 13.96
CA PRO A 160 3.22 4.01 13.81
C PRO A 160 2.84 3.76 12.34
N TYR A 161 3.20 4.69 11.45
CA TYR A 161 2.92 4.58 10.02
C TYR A 161 3.72 3.45 9.37
N LEU A 162 5.04 3.42 9.59
CA LEU A 162 5.93 2.37 9.07
C LEU A 162 5.54 0.99 9.60
N PHE A 163 5.15 0.91 10.88
CA PHE A 163 4.67 -0.33 11.47
C PHE A 163 3.45 -0.88 10.73
N LEU A 164 2.44 -0.06 10.51
CA LEU A 164 1.23 -0.47 9.79
C LEU A 164 1.52 -0.88 8.35
N GLN A 165 2.44 -0.20 7.65
CA GLN A 165 2.87 -0.59 6.31
C GLN A 165 3.64 -1.91 6.27
N ALA A 166 4.42 -2.21 7.31
CA ALA A 166 5.17 -3.46 7.40
C ALA A 166 4.28 -4.68 7.72
N LEU A 167 3.14 -4.47 8.40
CA LEU A 167 2.27 -5.58 8.81
C LEU A 167 1.83 -6.49 7.67
N PRO A 168 1.32 -6.01 6.52
CA PRO A 168 0.96 -6.87 5.40
C PRO A 168 2.13 -7.70 4.88
N LEU A 169 3.34 -7.13 4.82
CA LEU A 169 4.52 -7.81 4.31
C LEU A 169 4.96 -9.00 5.19
N VAL A 170 4.68 -8.92 6.49
CA VAL A 170 5.03 -9.96 7.46
C VAL A 170 3.86 -10.91 7.73
N LEU A 171 2.68 -10.36 8.03
CA LEU A 171 1.55 -11.15 8.51
C LEU A 171 0.83 -11.89 7.40
N VAL A 172 0.76 -11.34 6.18
CA VAL A 172 0.08 -12.04 5.08
C VAL A 172 0.79 -13.33 4.71
N PRO A 173 2.10 -13.36 4.40
CA PRO A 173 2.78 -14.62 4.10
C PRO A 173 2.77 -15.59 5.29
N LEU A 174 2.88 -15.07 6.52
CA LEU A 174 2.79 -15.90 7.71
C LEU A 174 1.42 -16.58 7.83
N TRP A 175 0.32 -15.84 7.67
CA TRP A 175 -1.03 -16.41 7.72
C TRP A 175 -1.27 -17.38 6.56
N GLN A 176 -0.84 -17.03 5.36
CA GLN A 176 -0.94 -17.93 4.20
C GLN A 176 -0.18 -19.25 4.43
N ALA A 177 0.96 -19.21 5.12
CA ALA A 177 1.73 -20.40 5.46
C ALA A 177 1.03 -21.23 6.56
N ILE A 178 0.62 -20.57 7.67
CA ILE A 178 0.01 -21.25 8.83
C ILE A 178 -1.35 -21.85 8.49
N TYR A 179 -2.17 -21.16 7.72
CA TYR A 179 -3.53 -21.58 7.39
C TYR A 179 -3.64 -22.30 6.04
N GLY A 180 -2.52 -22.67 5.43
CA GLY A 180 -2.51 -23.51 4.22
C GLY A 180 -3.14 -22.84 3.00
N ALA A 181 -2.91 -21.56 2.77
CA ALA A 181 -3.41 -20.87 1.58
C ALA A 181 -2.87 -21.55 0.30
N PRO A 182 -3.64 -21.54 -0.81
CA PRO A 182 -3.23 -22.14 -2.07
C PRO A 182 -1.84 -21.66 -2.51
N HIS A 183 -1.02 -22.57 -3.05
CA HIS A 183 0.34 -22.24 -3.48
C HIS A 183 0.38 -21.05 -4.45
N ARG A 184 -0.58 -20.98 -5.39
CA ARG A 184 -0.70 -19.87 -6.33
C ARG A 184 -0.89 -18.52 -5.61
N ASP A 185 -1.72 -18.45 -4.57
CA ASP A 185 -1.94 -17.21 -3.80
C ASP A 185 -0.65 -16.76 -3.12
N ARG A 186 0.13 -17.70 -2.57
CA ARG A 186 1.42 -17.41 -1.94
C ARG A 186 2.45 -16.90 -2.95
N VAL A 187 2.52 -17.55 -4.13
CA VAL A 187 3.45 -17.13 -5.21
C VAL A 187 3.10 -15.72 -5.70
N TRP A 188 1.83 -15.45 -6.03
CA TRP A 188 1.43 -14.15 -6.53
C TRP A 188 1.55 -13.04 -5.48
N PHE A 189 1.33 -13.35 -4.21
CA PHE A 189 1.64 -12.42 -3.13
C PHE A 189 3.16 -12.16 -3.04
N GLY A 190 3.99 -13.18 -3.17
CA GLY A 190 5.44 -13.04 -3.23
C GLY A 190 5.91 -12.14 -4.39
N VAL A 191 5.30 -12.28 -5.59
CA VAL A 191 5.56 -11.40 -6.74
C VAL A 191 5.18 -9.96 -6.41
N ALA A 192 4.02 -9.73 -5.79
CA ALA A 192 3.60 -8.39 -5.39
C ALA A 192 4.56 -7.76 -4.35
N VAL A 193 5.03 -8.54 -3.37
CA VAL A 193 6.04 -8.10 -2.39
C VAL A 193 7.35 -7.76 -3.08
N LEU A 194 7.82 -8.58 -4.03
CA LEU A 194 9.04 -8.29 -4.79
C LEU A 194 8.93 -6.96 -5.55
N LEU A 195 7.81 -6.73 -6.26
CA LEU A 195 7.56 -5.47 -6.96
C LEU A 195 7.52 -4.28 -5.99
N TYR A 196 6.92 -4.46 -4.82
CA TYR A 196 6.89 -3.41 -3.78
C TYR A 196 8.30 -3.12 -3.23
N VAL A 197 9.12 -4.14 -3.00
CA VAL A 197 10.51 -3.95 -2.56
C VAL A 197 11.31 -3.22 -3.64
N LEU A 198 11.17 -3.62 -4.92
CA LEU A 198 11.80 -2.90 -6.04
C LEU A 198 11.31 -1.44 -6.12
N ALA A 199 10.03 -1.19 -5.85
CA ALA A 199 9.50 0.17 -5.77
C ALA A 199 10.19 0.99 -4.67
N LYS A 200 10.40 0.40 -3.49
CA LYS A 200 11.11 1.07 -2.38
C LYS A 200 12.59 1.30 -2.70
N LEU A 201 13.24 0.39 -3.38
CA LEU A 201 14.61 0.58 -3.86
C LEU A 201 14.70 1.70 -4.91
N ALA A 202 13.75 1.74 -5.85
CA ALA A 202 13.67 2.81 -6.84
C ALA A 202 13.46 4.19 -6.18
N GLU A 203 12.64 4.27 -5.12
CA GLU A 203 12.46 5.50 -4.33
C GLU A 203 13.75 6.00 -3.68
N VAL A 204 14.57 5.07 -3.16
CA VAL A 204 15.86 5.41 -2.52
C VAL A 204 16.86 5.96 -3.53
N TRP A 205 16.86 5.43 -4.76
CA TRP A 205 17.77 5.84 -5.84
C TRP A 205 17.08 6.76 -6.86
N ASP A 206 16.23 7.68 -6.38
CA ASP A 206 15.40 8.54 -7.25
C ASP A 206 16.24 9.34 -8.26
N HIS A 207 17.24 10.08 -7.76
CA HIS A 207 18.10 10.92 -8.57
C HIS A 207 19.06 10.11 -9.46
N GLU A 208 19.66 9.06 -8.92
CA GLU A 208 20.59 8.20 -9.66
C GLU A 208 19.91 7.49 -10.83
N LEU A 209 18.66 7.03 -10.62
CA LEU A 209 17.89 6.41 -11.69
C LEU A 209 17.51 7.41 -12.78
N LEU A 210 17.17 8.66 -12.43
CA LEU A 210 16.91 9.68 -13.43
C LEU A 210 18.18 9.97 -14.27
N VAL A 211 19.35 10.07 -13.64
CA VAL A 211 20.61 10.26 -14.33
C VAL A 211 20.93 9.08 -15.25
N ALA A 212 20.75 7.85 -14.77
CA ALA A 212 21.08 6.64 -15.51
C ALA A 212 20.13 6.37 -16.70
N LEU A 213 18.83 6.63 -16.51
CA LEU A 213 17.78 6.35 -17.50
C LEU A 213 17.46 7.55 -18.40
N GLY A 214 17.78 8.77 -17.96
CA GLY A 214 17.63 10.01 -18.72
C GLY A 214 16.22 10.57 -18.84
N TRP A 215 15.17 9.77 -18.51
CA TRP A 215 13.78 10.16 -18.77
C TRP A 215 12.79 9.75 -17.69
N ILE A 216 13.12 8.85 -16.78
CA ILE A 216 12.26 8.40 -15.69
C ILE A 216 13.01 8.45 -14.37
N SER A 217 12.42 9.08 -13.36
CA SER A 217 12.95 9.13 -12.00
C SER A 217 12.71 7.82 -11.25
N GLY A 218 13.47 7.57 -10.21
CA GLY A 218 13.21 6.44 -9.34
C GLY A 218 11.85 6.55 -8.66
N HIS A 219 11.40 7.77 -8.34
CA HIS A 219 10.10 8.00 -7.73
C HIS A 219 8.94 7.71 -8.70
N THR A 220 9.05 8.16 -9.96
CA THR A 220 8.09 7.76 -11.01
C THR A 220 8.03 6.23 -11.16
N LEU A 221 9.21 5.57 -11.18
CA LEU A 221 9.30 4.11 -11.28
C LEU A 221 8.68 3.41 -10.06
N LYS A 222 8.86 3.96 -8.85
CA LYS A 222 8.19 3.52 -7.62
C LYS A 222 6.68 3.44 -7.80
N HIS A 223 6.04 4.49 -8.32
CA HIS A 223 4.59 4.51 -8.54
C HIS A 223 4.15 3.40 -9.50
N LEU A 224 4.87 3.23 -10.62
CA LEU A 224 4.57 2.19 -11.60
C LEU A 224 4.71 0.78 -11.02
N LEU A 225 5.79 0.52 -10.28
CA LEU A 225 6.04 -0.77 -9.65
C LEU A 225 5.03 -1.08 -8.53
N ALA A 226 4.69 -0.09 -7.68
CA ALA A 226 3.70 -0.26 -6.65
C ALA A 226 2.28 -0.46 -7.24
N GLY A 227 1.95 0.27 -8.31
CA GLY A 227 0.72 0.05 -9.08
C GLY A 227 0.67 -1.35 -9.69
N ALA A 228 1.78 -1.82 -10.28
CA ALA A 228 1.91 -3.18 -10.80
C ALA A 228 1.75 -4.25 -9.70
N ALA A 229 2.33 -4.03 -8.52
CA ALA A 229 2.15 -4.92 -7.36
C ALA A 229 0.66 -5.07 -6.98
N ALA A 230 -0.06 -3.95 -6.91
CA ALA A 230 -1.51 -3.97 -6.67
C ALA A 230 -2.26 -4.68 -7.82
N GLY A 231 -1.86 -4.43 -9.07
CA GLY A 231 -2.43 -5.08 -10.26
C GLY A 231 -2.27 -6.60 -10.24
N VAL A 232 -1.11 -7.10 -9.81
CA VAL A 232 -0.83 -8.54 -9.62
C VAL A 232 -1.81 -9.16 -8.62
N LEU A 233 -2.06 -8.51 -7.48
CA LEU A 233 -3.00 -8.98 -6.48
C LEU A 233 -4.43 -9.04 -7.02
N ILE A 234 -4.89 -7.98 -7.70
CA ILE A 234 -6.23 -7.93 -8.31
C ILE A 234 -6.37 -8.97 -9.42
N GLY A 235 -5.32 -9.14 -10.24
CA GLY A 235 -5.28 -10.19 -11.27
C GLY A 235 -5.45 -11.58 -10.67
N ARG A 236 -4.75 -11.87 -9.57
CA ARG A 236 -4.89 -13.15 -8.87
C ARG A 236 -6.32 -13.34 -8.30
N LEU A 237 -6.87 -12.31 -7.66
CA LEU A 237 -8.25 -12.35 -7.16
C LEU A 237 -9.26 -12.61 -8.29
N SER A 238 -9.05 -11.99 -9.45
CA SER A 238 -9.90 -12.23 -10.63
C SER A 238 -9.80 -13.65 -11.16
N GLN A 239 -8.61 -14.27 -11.13
CA GLN A 239 -8.43 -15.67 -11.52
C GLN A 239 -9.16 -16.62 -10.58
N ARG A 240 -9.16 -16.35 -9.27
CA ARG A 240 -9.87 -17.15 -8.25
C ARG A 240 -11.37 -17.27 -8.51
N LEU A 241 -11.99 -16.30 -9.20
CA LEU A 241 -13.40 -16.36 -9.58
C LEU A 241 -13.73 -17.45 -10.61
N HIS A 242 -12.71 -17.92 -11.34
CA HIS A 242 -12.85 -18.92 -12.39
C HIS A 242 -12.26 -20.29 -12.00
N GLU A 243 -11.70 -20.41 -10.81
CA GLU A 243 -11.17 -21.68 -10.31
C GLU A 243 -12.30 -22.55 -9.74
N PRO A 244 -12.34 -23.86 -10.02
CA PRO A 244 -13.32 -24.75 -9.42
C PRO A 244 -13.26 -24.71 -7.89
N SER A 245 -14.42 -24.63 -7.25
CA SER A 245 -14.54 -24.70 -5.79
C SER A 245 -14.07 -26.07 -5.32
N GLY A 246 -12.81 -26.23 -4.90
CA GLY A 246 -12.28 -27.50 -4.39
C GLY A 246 -10.86 -27.88 -4.84
N SER A 247 -10.17 -27.10 -5.66
CA SER A 247 -8.79 -27.42 -6.09
C SER A 247 -7.71 -26.93 -5.08
N GLY A 248 -7.96 -27.10 -3.81
CA GLY A 248 -6.99 -26.86 -2.73
C GLY A 248 -6.47 -28.20 -2.21
N SER A 249 -5.54 -28.82 -2.92
CA SER A 249 -4.70 -29.92 -2.41
C SER A 249 -3.24 -29.48 -2.47
#